data_0ce6b6c866e2dd001315e2cde654757b
#
_entry.id   0ce6b6c866e2dd001315e2cde654757b
#
_cell.length_a   1.000
_cell.length_b   1.000
_cell.length_c   1.000
_cell.angle_alpha   90.00
_cell.angle_beta   90.00
_cell.angle_gamma   90.00
#
_symmetry.space_group_name_H-M   'P 1'
#
loop_
_entity.id
_entity.type
_entity.pdbx_description
1 polymer ?
#
loop_
_entity_poly.entity_id
_entity_poly.type
_entity_poly.pdbx_seq_one_letter_code
_entity_poly.pdbx_strand_id
1 'polypeptide(L)'
;GGEWWRLLSFMMISRTMSALWLFFAFYIFYMIGNALEEHWGTFRFNLFLLSGYLLTILTAFISPGAIVTNTYFLGCVFLAFATLFPHIEFRLFFILPVKVKWLGWLTVAIYVITLFTADIGSRLGVLAAFTNYLIFFGKTFFLNFKAENRRKAFVAERTEAAAQPLHVCTECGISDKSDPSQHFRYCSSCGTCYCDKHIS
;
A
#
# COMPACT_ATOMS: atom_id res chain seq x y z
N GLY A 1 -38.08 20.76 5.74
CA GLY A 1 -37.38 21.49 6.78
C GLY A 1 -35.92 21.20 6.74
N GLY A 2 -35.08 22.24 6.50
CA GLY A 2 -33.64 22.08 6.32
C GLY A 2 -32.93 21.82 7.65
N GLU A 3 -32.71 20.57 7.99
CA GLU A 3 -31.95 20.18 9.18
C GLU A 3 -30.44 20.15 8.85
N TRP A 4 -29.86 21.31 8.56
CA TRP A 4 -28.47 21.48 8.15
C TRP A 4 -27.46 20.94 9.19
N TRP A 5 -27.84 20.95 10.48
CA TRP A 5 -26.97 20.37 11.54
C TRP A 5 -26.78 18.85 11.39
N ARG A 6 -27.67 18.15 10.71
CA ARG A 6 -27.52 16.71 10.46
C ARG A 6 -26.33 16.41 9.57
N LEU A 7 -25.95 17.32 8.68
CA LEU A 7 -24.77 17.18 7.85
C LEU A 7 -23.48 17.20 8.69
N LEU A 8 -23.47 17.93 9.80
CA LEU A 8 -22.33 17.99 10.71
C LEU A 8 -22.37 16.87 11.76
N SER A 9 -23.55 16.58 12.29
CA SER A 9 -23.70 15.62 13.38
C SER A 9 -23.66 14.16 12.92
N PHE A 10 -23.92 13.85 11.63
CA PHE A 10 -23.91 12.46 11.16
C PHE A 10 -22.55 11.78 11.37
N MET A 11 -21.47 12.54 11.37
CA MET A 11 -20.11 12.04 11.58
C MET A 11 -19.89 11.55 13.01
N MET A 12 -20.65 12.09 13.97
CA MET A 12 -20.57 11.74 15.40
C MET A 12 -21.61 10.70 15.84
N ILE A 13 -22.62 10.43 15.00
CA ILE A 13 -23.70 9.50 15.36
C ILE A 13 -23.23 8.07 15.14
N SER A 14 -22.77 7.42 16.21
CA SER A 14 -22.58 5.98 16.24
C SER A 14 -23.87 5.28 16.65
N ARG A 15 -24.44 4.50 15.74
CA ARG A 15 -25.65 3.69 16.01
C ARG A 15 -25.31 2.60 17.02
N THR A 16 -25.77 2.67 18.24
CA THR A 16 -25.76 1.57 19.23
C THR A 16 -24.39 1.18 19.82
N MET A 17 -23.55 2.12 20.24
CA MET A 17 -22.41 1.76 21.09
C MET A 17 -22.63 2.19 22.54
N SER A 18 -22.24 1.32 23.50
CA SER A 18 -22.15 1.73 24.92
C SER A 18 -21.10 2.85 25.04
N ALA A 19 -21.25 3.72 26.05
CA ALA A 19 -20.32 4.84 26.27
C ALA A 19 -18.85 4.43 26.29
N LEU A 20 -18.55 3.23 26.79
CA LEU A 20 -17.20 2.69 26.84
C LEU A 20 -16.63 2.39 25.44
N TRP A 21 -17.42 1.79 24.55
CA TRP A 21 -17.01 1.54 23.16
C TRP A 21 -16.83 2.85 22.37
N LEU A 22 -17.66 3.84 22.63
CA LEU A 22 -17.54 5.15 22.02
C LEU A 22 -16.21 5.83 22.43
N PHE A 23 -15.86 5.76 23.71
CA PHE A 23 -14.58 6.27 24.21
C PHE A 23 -13.39 5.59 23.50
N PHE A 24 -13.41 4.26 23.38
CA PHE A 24 -12.36 3.54 22.66
C PHE A 24 -12.29 3.92 21.17
N ALA A 25 -13.44 4.08 20.51
CA ALA A 25 -13.48 4.48 19.11
C ALA A 25 -12.86 5.88 18.90
N PHE A 26 -13.18 6.84 19.76
CA PHE A 26 -12.56 8.17 19.72
C PHE A 26 -11.07 8.14 20.04
N TYR A 27 -10.65 7.34 21.01
CA TYR A 27 -9.23 7.18 21.35
C TYR A 27 -8.43 6.62 20.17
N ILE A 28 -8.94 5.55 19.53
CA ILE A 28 -8.30 4.94 18.35
C ILE A 28 -8.25 5.95 17.20
N PHE A 29 -9.36 6.65 16.96
CA PHE A 29 -9.42 7.65 15.89
C PHE A 29 -8.44 8.81 16.13
N TYR A 30 -8.33 9.28 17.37
CA TYR A 30 -7.36 10.29 17.77
C TYR A 30 -5.91 9.81 17.55
N MET A 31 -5.60 8.60 17.98
CA MET A 31 -4.28 8.00 17.81
C MET A 31 -3.90 7.85 16.33
N ILE A 32 -4.83 7.35 15.51
CA ILE A 32 -4.64 7.20 14.06
C ILE A 32 -4.49 8.58 13.41
N GLY A 33 -5.32 9.54 13.80
CA GLY A 33 -5.29 10.90 13.29
C GLY A 33 -3.95 11.58 13.54
N ASN A 34 -3.45 11.54 14.76
CA ASN A 34 -2.14 12.09 15.09
C ASN A 34 -1.00 11.45 14.26
N ALA A 35 -0.99 10.13 14.14
CA ALA A 35 0.04 9.45 13.36
C ALA A 35 0.00 9.82 11.87
N LEU A 36 -1.20 9.97 11.29
CA LEU A 36 -1.37 10.42 9.91
C LEU A 36 -0.96 11.89 9.74
N GLU A 37 -1.32 12.75 10.69
CA GLU A 37 -0.96 14.17 10.69
C GLU A 37 0.55 14.37 10.80
N GLU A 38 1.23 13.66 11.69
CA GLU A 38 2.70 13.69 11.82
C GLU A 38 3.39 13.24 10.53
N HIS A 39 2.84 12.23 9.84
CA HIS A 39 3.45 11.70 8.62
C HIS A 39 3.22 12.59 7.39
N TRP A 40 2.03 13.17 7.24
CA TRP A 40 1.63 13.93 6.04
C TRP A 40 1.71 15.45 6.21
N GLY A 41 1.77 15.91 7.44
CA GLY A 41 1.56 17.30 7.82
C GLY A 41 0.08 17.67 7.88
N THR A 42 -0.23 18.69 8.69
CA THR A 42 -1.59 19.16 9.01
C THR A 42 -2.43 19.47 7.76
N PHE A 43 -1.83 20.11 6.73
CA PHE A 43 -2.57 20.51 5.54
C PHE A 43 -3.08 19.30 4.73
N ARG A 44 -2.22 18.33 4.44
CA ARG A 44 -2.61 17.15 3.65
C ARG A 44 -3.58 16.26 4.40
N PHE A 45 -3.39 16.12 5.70
CA PHE A 45 -4.30 15.36 6.56
C PHE A 45 -5.70 15.97 6.57
N ASN A 46 -5.82 17.29 6.79
CA ASN A 46 -7.10 17.98 6.75
C ASN A 46 -7.77 17.90 5.37
N LEU A 47 -6.99 18.01 4.29
CA LEU A 47 -7.51 17.86 2.93
C LEU A 47 -8.05 16.45 2.68
N PHE A 48 -7.38 15.42 3.19
CA PHE A 48 -7.84 14.03 3.14
C PHE A 48 -9.17 13.82 3.88
N LEU A 49 -9.30 14.38 5.09
CA LEU A 49 -10.54 14.32 5.86
C LEU A 49 -11.66 15.09 5.16
N LEU A 50 -11.38 16.29 4.70
CA LEU A 50 -12.38 17.15 4.03
C LEU A 50 -12.87 16.52 2.72
N SER A 51 -11.96 16.00 1.88
CA SER A 51 -12.35 15.35 0.63
C SER A 51 -13.16 14.08 0.87
N GLY A 52 -12.81 13.25 1.85
CA GLY A 52 -13.58 12.07 2.23
C GLY A 52 -14.97 12.43 2.77
N TYR A 53 -15.07 13.49 3.56
CA TYR A 53 -16.34 14.01 4.05
C TYR A 53 -17.23 14.52 2.90
N LEU A 54 -16.67 15.33 1.98
CA LEU A 54 -17.41 15.83 0.82
C LEU A 54 -17.89 14.71 -0.10
N LEU A 55 -17.06 13.71 -0.36
CA LEU A 55 -17.43 12.53 -1.14
C LEU A 55 -18.57 11.75 -0.46
N THR A 56 -18.54 11.61 0.85
CA THR A 56 -19.61 10.94 1.61
C THR A 56 -20.93 11.73 1.52
N ILE A 57 -20.88 13.06 1.62
CA ILE A 57 -22.08 13.91 1.42
C ILE A 57 -22.59 13.77 -0.01
N LEU A 58 -21.72 13.75 -1.01
CA LEU A 58 -22.10 13.59 -2.41
C LEU A 58 -22.87 12.28 -2.63
N THR A 59 -22.45 11.19 -1.99
CA THR A 59 -23.21 9.92 -2.07
C THR A 59 -24.64 10.03 -1.49
N ALA A 60 -24.80 10.81 -0.42
CA ALA A 60 -26.13 11.07 0.16
C ALA A 60 -27.05 11.83 -0.80
N PHE A 61 -26.51 12.76 -1.59
CA PHE A 61 -27.29 13.48 -2.61
C PHE A 61 -27.64 12.60 -3.82
N ILE A 62 -26.74 11.69 -4.22
CA ILE A 62 -26.99 10.77 -5.34
C ILE A 62 -28.06 9.74 -4.98
N SER A 63 -28.13 9.32 -3.73
CA SER A 63 -29.10 8.32 -3.26
C SER A 63 -29.87 8.80 -2.03
N PRO A 64 -30.90 9.67 -2.20
CA PRO A 64 -31.61 10.30 -1.08
C PRO A 64 -32.38 9.33 -0.16
N GLY A 65 -32.67 8.12 -0.65
CA GLY A 65 -33.33 7.06 0.12
C GLY A 65 -32.38 6.11 0.86
N ALA A 66 -31.08 6.24 0.65
CA ALA A 66 -30.10 5.36 1.27
C ALA A 66 -29.62 5.89 2.62
N ILE A 67 -29.40 4.98 3.56
CA ILE A 67 -28.81 5.33 4.85
C ILE A 67 -27.28 5.43 4.66
N VAL A 68 -26.79 6.66 4.53
CA VAL A 68 -25.34 6.91 4.45
C VAL A 68 -24.76 6.86 5.86
N THR A 69 -23.76 6.02 6.08
CA THR A 69 -23.07 5.87 7.36
C THR A 69 -21.64 6.39 7.25
N ASN A 70 -21.08 6.88 8.36
CA ASN A 70 -19.68 7.31 8.46
C ASN A 70 -18.70 6.12 8.50
N THR A 71 -19.19 4.89 8.57
CA THR A 71 -18.37 3.67 8.71
C THR A 71 -17.34 3.53 7.60
N TYR A 72 -17.74 3.78 6.35
CA TYR A 72 -16.84 3.66 5.20
C TYR A 72 -15.76 4.76 5.19
N PHE A 73 -16.13 5.97 5.63
CA PHE A 73 -15.18 7.06 5.80
C PHE A 73 -14.12 6.73 6.88
N LEU A 74 -14.55 6.26 8.05
CA LEU A 74 -13.66 5.86 9.14
C LEU A 74 -12.75 4.69 8.72
N GLY A 75 -13.30 3.73 7.99
CA GLY A 75 -12.51 2.63 7.43
C GLY A 75 -11.50 3.09 6.37
N CYS A 76 -11.79 4.15 5.60
CA CYS A 76 -10.83 4.77 4.68
C CYS A 76 -9.65 5.40 5.46
N VAL A 77 -9.91 6.10 6.55
CA VAL A 77 -8.87 6.67 7.43
C VAL A 77 -8.03 5.55 8.04
N PHE A 78 -8.67 4.48 8.50
CA PHE A 78 -7.97 3.30 9.01
C PHE A 78 -7.10 2.62 7.93
N LEU A 79 -7.62 2.50 6.70
CA LEU A 79 -6.87 1.92 5.58
C LEU A 79 -5.64 2.77 5.22
N ALA A 80 -5.76 4.10 5.25
CA ALA A 80 -4.65 5.02 5.08
C ALA A 80 -3.55 4.77 6.13
N PHE A 81 -3.95 4.65 7.39
CA PHE A 81 -3.04 4.32 8.49
C PHE A 81 -2.38 2.94 8.30
N ALA A 82 -3.14 1.91 7.96
CA ALA A 82 -2.63 0.56 7.74
C ALA A 82 -1.61 0.48 6.59
N THR A 83 -1.74 1.36 5.60
CA THR A 83 -0.80 1.45 4.47
C THR A 83 0.51 2.13 4.86
N LEU A 84 0.45 3.16 5.69
CA LEU A 84 1.64 3.90 6.13
C LEU A 84 2.39 3.19 7.25
N PHE A 85 1.66 2.52 8.14
CA PHE A 85 2.20 1.88 9.33
C PHE A 85 1.90 0.37 9.39
N PRO A 86 2.30 -0.44 8.39
CA PRO A 86 1.93 -1.86 8.29
C PRO A 86 2.53 -2.73 9.39
N HIS A 87 3.59 -2.26 10.04
CA HIS A 87 4.34 -3.01 11.05
C HIS A 87 3.88 -2.75 12.48
N ILE A 88 3.02 -1.74 12.70
CA ILE A 88 2.45 -1.48 14.01
C ILE A 88 1.56 -2.65 14.41
N GLU A 89 1.68 -3.08 15.67
CA GLU A 89 0.88 -4.14 16.25
C GLU A 89 -0.14 -3.55 17.22
N PHE A 90 -1.41 -3.78 16.95
CA PHE A 90 -2.48 -3.53 17.92
C PHE A 90 -2.62 -4.75 18.82
N ARG A 91 -2.49 -4.55 20.12
CA ARG A 91 -2.81 -5.57 21.11
C ARG A 91 -4.33 -5.60 21.33
N LEU A 92 -5.01 -6.41 20.52
CA LEU A 92 -6.44 -6.64 20.71
C LEU A 92 -6.64 -7.38 22.05
N PHE A 93 -7.46 -6.80 22.92
CA PHE A 93 -7.75 -7.32 24.26
C PHE A 93 -6.49 -7.57 25.12
N PHE A 94 -5.39 -6.83 24.89
CA PHE A 94 -4.10 -6.99 25.58
C PHE A 94 -3.40 -8.37 25.42
N ILE A 95 -4.01 -9.31 24.70
CA ILE A 95 -3.53 -10.69 24.59
C ILE A 95 -2.94 -10.99 23.22
N LEU A 96 -3.58 -10.53 22.11
CA LEU A 96 -3.20 -10.88 20.74
C LEU A 96 -2.55 -9.69 20.02
N PRO A 97 -1.22 -9.75 19.74
CA PRO A 97 -0.56 -8.75 18.90
C PRO A 97 -0.95 -8.99 17.43
N VAL A 98 -1.88 -8.20 16.89
CA VAL A 98 -2.29 -8.27 15.49
C VAL A 98 -1.64 -7.13 14.72
N LYS A 99 -0.89 -7.46 13.67
CA LYS A 99 -0.30 -6.45 12.79
C LYS A 99 -1.40 -5.70 12.05
N VAL A 100 -1.31 -4.39 12.04
CA VAL A 100 -2.26 -3.49 11.36
C VAL A 100 -2.45 -3.87 9.89
N LYS A 101 -1.41 -4.38 9.24
CA LYS A 101 -1.47 -4.88 7.87
C LYS A 101 -2.60 -5.90 7.66
N TRP A 102 -2.79 -6.86 8.56
CA TRP A 102 -3.84 -7.88 8.43
C TRP A 102 -5.24 -7.29 8.58
N LEU A 103 -5.39 -6.33 9.50
CA LEU A 103 -6.65 -5.60 9.67
C LEU A 103 -6.97 -4.73 8.45
N GLY A 104 -5.96 -4.13 7.82
CA GLY A 104 -6.12 -3.41 6.56
C GLY A 104 -6.62 -4.33 5.43
N TRP A 105 -6.04 -5.51 5.26
CA TRP A 105 -6.52 -6.50 4.28
C TRP A 105 -7.93 -6.97 4.57
N LEU A 106 -8.27 -7.17 5.84
CA LEU A 106 -9.64 -7.51 6.26
C LEU A 106 -10.63 -6.41 5.89
N THR A 107 -10.27 -5.14 6.10
CA THR A 107 -11.10 -3.99 5.72
C THR A 107 -11.34 -3.96 4.20
N VAL A 108 -10.29 -4.17 3.39
CA VAL A 108 -10.42 -4.26 1.93
C VAL A 108 -11.34 -5.42 1.54
N ALA A 109 -11.18 -6.60 2.14
CA ALA A 109 -12.03 -7.76 1.86
C ALA A 109 -13.51 -7.47 2.19
N ILE A 110 -13.78 -6.85 3.34
CA ILE A 110 -15.14 -6.44 3.72
C ILE A 110 -15.71 -5.45 2.69
N TYR A 111 -14.93 -4.47 2.24
CA TYR A 111 -15.37 -3.50 1.25
C TYR A 111 -15.69 -4.15 -0.10
N VAL A 112 -14.85 -5.09 -0.55
CA VAL A 112 -15.10 -5.85 -1.78
C VAL A 112 -16.40 -6.66 -1.66
N ILE A 113 -16.62 -7.37 -0.55
CA ILE A 113 -17.86 -8.10 -0.30
C ILE A 113 -19.07 -7.14 -0.30
N THR A 114 -18.95 -5.99 0.36
CA THR A 114 -20.00 -4.97 0.41
C THR A 114 -20.39 -4.47 -0.99
N LEU A 115 -19.43 -4.31 -1.90
CA LEU A 115 -19.70 -3.89 -3.30
C LEU A 115 -20.60 -4.87 -4.03
N PHE A 116 -20.54 -6.17 -3.72
CA PHE A 116 -21.35 -7.19 -4.40
C PHE A 116 -22.65 -7.50 -3.68
N THR A 117 -22.69 -7.46 -2.36
CA THR A 117 -23.81 -7.96 -1.55
C THR A 117 -24.71 -6.89 -0.97
N ALA A 118 -24.21 -5.65 -0.77
CA ALA A 118 -24.95 -4.62 -0.07
C ALA A 118 -25.88 -3.79 -0.99
N ASP A 119 -26.68 -2.95 -0.35
CA ASP A 119 -27.55 -1.97 -1.01
C ASP A 119 -26.77 -0.86 -1.73
N ILE A 120 -27.46 -0.12 -2.58
CA ILE A 120 -26.87 0.94 -3.41
C ILE A 120 -26.16 2.01 -2.56
N GLY A 121 -26.73 2.40 -1.41
CA GLY A 121 -26.13 3.40 -0.53
C GLY A 121 -24.79 2.96 0.05
N SER A 122 -24.71 1.72 0.49
CA SER A 122 -23.47 1.12 0.99
C SER A 122 -22.41 0.99 -0.11
N ARG A 123 -22.81 0.58 -1.33
CA ARG A 123 -21.88 0.52 -2.49
C ARG A 123 -21.31 1.89 -2.82
N LEU A 124 -22.14 2.91 -2.88
CA LEU A 124 -21.70 4.28 -3.12
C LEU A 124 -20.77 4.78 -2.01
N GLY A 125 -21.06 4.47 -0.74
CA GLY A 125 -20.21 4.80 0.39
C GLY A 125 -18.81 4.16 0.28
N VAL A 126 -18.74 2.87 -0.10
CA VAL A 126 -17.46 2.18 -0.34
C VAL A 126 -16.73 2.80 -1.53
N LEU A 127 -17.41 3.10 -2.63
CA LEU A 127 -16.79 3.75 -3.80
C LEU A 127 -16.24 5.14 -3.45
N ALA A 128 -16.95 5.93 -2.67
CA ALA A 128 -16.48 7.23 -2.17
C ALA A 128 -15.22 7.08 -1.33
N ALA A 129 -15.19 6.09 -0.40
CA ALA A 129 -14.03 5.80 0.43
C ALA A 129 -12.83 5.36 -0.39
N PHE A 130 -13.00 4.46 -1.37
CA PHE A 130 -11.94 4.05 -2.29
C PHE A 130 -11.43 5.20 -3.16
N THR A 131 -12.32 6.02 -3.68
CA THR A 131 -11.94 7.19 -4.49
C THR A 131 -11.09 8.14 -3.67
N ASN A 132 -11.49 8.47 -2.44
CA ASN A 132 -10.71 9.30 -1.55
C ASN A 132 -9.31 8.69 -1.28
N TYR A 133 -9.27 7.41 -0.98
CA TYR A 133 -8.02 6.68 -0.75
C TYR A 133 -7.10 6.73 -1.98
N LEU A 134 -7.62 6.48 -3.19
CA LEU A 134 -6.85 6.49 -4.42
C LEU A 134 -6.32 7.88 -4.80
N ILE A 135 -7.05 8.95 -4.51
CA ILE A 135 -6.58 10.32 -4.74
C ILE A 135 -5.27 10.59 -3.99
N PHE A 136 -5.17 10.14 -2.73
CA PHE A 136 -4.00 10.41 -1.89
C PHE A 136 -2.88 9.37 -2.03
N PHE A 137 -3.22 8.10 -2.24
CA PHE A 137 -2.27 7.00 -2.29
C PHE A 137 -1.96 6.50 -3.70
N GLY A 138 -2.80 6.78 -4.70
CA GLY A 138 -2.64 6.24 -6.04
C GLY A 138 -1.28 6.54 -6.66
N LYS A 139 -0.77 7.77 -6.49
CA LYS A 139 0.56 8.14 -6.97
C LYS A 139 1.66 7.33 -6.29
N THR A 140 1.57 7.14 -4.98
CA THR A 140 2.55 6.37 -4.20
C THR A 140 2.54 4.90 -4.61
N PHE A 141 1.36 4.31 -4.78
CA PHE A 141 1.22 2.94 -5.29
C PHE A 141 1.83 2.78 -6.68
N PHE A 142 1.51 3.69 -7.59
CA PHE A 142 2.03 3.64 -8.95
C PHE A 142 3.56 3.75 -8.99
N LEU A 143 4.12 4.65 -8.20
CA LEU A 143 5.58 4.83 -8.12
C LEU A 143 6.27 3.61 -7.49
N ASN A 144 5.70 3.05 -6.44
CA ASN A 144 6.23 1.85 -5.77
C ASN A 144 6.16 0.63 -6.70
N PHE A 145 5.04 0.44 -7.39
CA PHE A 145 4.88 -0.64 -8.38
C PHE A 145 5.90 -0.52 -9.51
N LYS A 146 6.08 0.69 -10.04
CA LYS A 146 7.08 0.95 -11.10
C LYS A 146 8.52 0.73 -10.60
N ALA A 147 8.80 1.11 -9.34
CA ALA A 147 10.11 0.89 -8.73
C ALA A 147 10.40 -0.60 -8.50
N GLU A 148 9.40 -1.36 -8.05
CA GLU A 148 9.52 -2.81 -7.86
C GLU A 148 9.75 -3.55 -9.18
N ASN A 149 9.01 -3.19 -10.23
CA ASN A 149 9.19 -3.77 -11.55
C ASN A 149 10.59 -3.47 -12.12
N ARG A 150 11.10 -2.24 -11.95
CA ARG A 150 12.48 -1.90 -12.33
C ARG A 150 13.50 -2.70 -11.54
N ARG A 151 13.28 -2.88 -10.23
CA ARG A 151 14.18 -3.70 -9.40
C ARG A 151 14.17 -5.16 -9.84
N LYS A 152 13.01 -5.73 -10.15
CA LYS A 152 12.89 -7.11 -10.68
C LYS A 152 13.61 -7.26 -12.02
N ALA A 153 13.44 -6.32 -12.95
CA ALA A 153 14.13 -6.31 -14.23
C ALA A 153 15.66 -6.23 -14.05
N PHE A 154 16.13 -5.33 -13.20
CA PHE A 154 17.56 -5.20 -12.92
C PHE A 154 18.16 -6.45 -12.27
N VAL A 155 17.44 -7.09 -11.34
CA VAL A 155 17.88 -8.36 -10.72
C VAL A 155 17.93 -9.48 -11.75
N ALA A 156 16.93 -9.58 -12.65
CA ALA A 156 16.91 -10.57 -13.71
C ALA A 156 18.10 -10.38 -14.67
N GLU A 157 18.33 -9.16 -15.15
CA GLU A 157 19.44 -8.81 -16.02
C GLU A 157 20.80 -9.13 -15.36
N ARG A 158 20.96 -8.81 -14.08
CA ARG A 158 22.17 -9.12 -13.32
C ARG A 158 22.36 -10.64 -13.14
N THR A 159 21.27 -11.38 -12.97
CA THR A 159 21.31 -12.84 -12.86
C THR A 159 21.69 -13.47 -14.18
N GLU A 160 21.16 -12.98 -15.30
CA GLU A 160 21.52 -13.42 -16.66
C GLU A 160 22.99 -13.07 -16.98
N ALA A 161 23.43 -11.85 -16.69
CA ALA A 161 24.81 -11.43 -16.85
C ALA A 161 25.77 -12.29 -15.99
N ALA A 162 25.39 -12.59 -14.75
CA ALA A 162 26.13 -13.51 -13.89
C ALA A 162 26.10 -14.97 -14.39
N ALA A 163 25.10 -15.35 -15.20
CA ALA A 163 25.04 -16.66 -15.85
C ALA A 163 25.98 -16.80 -17.05
N GLN A 164 26.39 -15.69 -17.68
CA GLN A 164 27.37 -15.72 -18.76
C GLN A 164 28.81 -15.82 -18.20
N PRO A 165 29.72 -16.56 -18.87
CA PRO A 165 31.12 -16.61 -18.47
C PRO A 165 31.79 -15.26 -18.73
N LEU A 166 32.59 -14.78 -17.76
CA LEU A 166 33.33 -13.53 -17.88
C LEU A 166 34.59 -13.71 -18.77
N HIS A 167 35.18 -14.90 -18.71
CA HIS A 167 36.37 -15.23 -19.45
C HIS A 167 36.20 -16.56 -20.19
N VAL A 168 36.45 -16.53 -21.49
CA VAL A 168 36.46 -17.73 -22.35
C VAL A 168 37.78 -17.74 -23.12
N CYS A 169 38.51 -18.85 -23.05
CA CYS A 169 39.69 -19.02 -23.84
C CYS A 169 39.35 -19.16 -25.32
N THR A 170 39.97 -18.34 -26.18
CA THR A 170 39.68 -18.32 -27.62
C THR A 170 40.13 -19.60 -28.32
N GLU A 171 41.18 -20.31 -27.80
CA GLU A 171 41.71 -21.52 -28.40
C GLU A 171 40.98 -22.80 -27.98
N CYS A 172 40.71 -22.98 -26.70
CA CYS A 172 40.14 -24.24 -26.21
C CYS A 172 38.68 -24.12 -25.72
N GLY A 173 38.10 -22.91 -25.70
CA GLY A 173 36.72 -22.70 -25.30
C GLY A 173 36.44 -22.90 -23.79
N ILE A 174 37.45 -23.19 -22.97
CA ILE A 174 37.29 -23.30 -21.51
C ILE A 174 36.89 -21.93 -20.96
N SER A 175 35.92 -21.92 -20.07
CA SER A 175 35.44 -20.69 -19.41
C SER A 175 35.73 -20.73 -17.91
N ASP A 176 35.70 -19.56 -17.27
CA ASP A 176 35.81 -19.40 -15.82
C ASP A 176 34.72 -20.14 -15.04
N LYS A 177 33.61 -20.49 -15.71
CA LYS A 177 32.51 -21.29 -15.12
C LYS A 177 32.66 -22.78 -15.30
N SER A 178 33.32 -23.22 -16.40
CA SER A 178 33.57 -24.64 -16.64
C SER A 178 34.71 -25.16 -15.79
N ASP A 179 35.71 -24.33 -15.50
CA ASP A 179 36.85 -24.63 -14.63
C ASP A 179 37.24 -23.40 -13.80
N PRO A 180 36.67 -23.26 -12.57
CA PRO A 180 36.96 -22.13 -11.69
C PRO A 180 38.41 -22.04 -11.20
N SER A 181 39.17 -23.12 -11.32
CA SER A 181 40.58 -23.16 -10.91
C SER A 181 41.53 -22.61 -11.96
N GLN A 182 41.08 -22.44 -13.20
CA GLN A 182 41.88 -21.97 -14.32
C GLN A 182 42.04 -20.46 -14.28
N HIS A 183 43.28 -19.97 -14.41
CA HIS A 183 43.55 -18.54 -14.57
C HIS A 183 43.44 -18.12 -16.04
N PHE A 184 42.89 -16.94 -16.24
CA PHE A 184 42.71 -16.34 -17.55
C PHE A 184 43.46 -15.01 -17.63
N ARG A 185 44.11 -14.75 -18.77
CA ARG A 185 44.84 -13.51 -19.03
C ARG A 185 44.37 -12.88 -20.34
N TYR A 186 44.36 -11.58 -20.36
CA TYR A 186 44.04 -10.80 -21.55
C TYR A 186 45.33 -10.50 -22.34
N CYS A 187 45.29 -10.79 -23.63
CA CYS A 187 46.37 -10.39 -24.54
C CYS A 187 46.15 -8.90 -24.93
N SER A 188 47.12 -8.03 -24.62
CA SER A 188 47.08 -6.61 -24.96
C SER A 188 47.15 -6.30 -26.45
N SER A 189 47.73 -7.23 -27.25
CA SER A 189 47.89 -7.05 -28.68
C SER A 189 46.66 -7.42 -29.50
N CYS A 190 45.95 -8.48 -29.13
CA CYS A 190 44.78 -8.97 -29.87
C CYS A 190 43.43 -8.71 -29.15
N GLY A 191 43.47 -8.30 -27.88
CA GLY A 191 42.25 -8.02 -27.09
C GLY A 191 41.41 -9.26 -26.72
N THR A 192 42.01 -10.48 -26.87
CA THR A 192 41.32 -11.74 -26.58
C THR A 192 41.82 -12.36 -25.29
N CYS A 193 41.05 -13.28 -24.72
CA CYS A 193 41.33 -13.94 -23.46
C CYS A 193 41.86 -15.35 -23.70
N TYR A 194 42.94 -15.72 -23.00
CA TYR A 194 43.57 -17.03 -23.06
C TYR A 194 43.70 -17.63 -21.66
N CYS A 195 43.62 -18.95 -21.56
CA CYS A 195 43.97 -19.67 -20.34
C CYS A 195 45.50 -19.81 -20.21
N ASP A 196 45.98 -20.11 -19.01
CA ASP A 196 47.46 -20.27 -18.74
C ASP A 196 48.18 -21.28 -19.65
N LYS A 197 47.43 -22.23 -20.24
CA LYS A 197 47.98 -23.22 -21.17
C LYS A 197 48.20 -22.70 -22.59
N HIS A 198 47.48 -21.66 -22.99
CA HIS A 198 47.50 -21.13 -24.36
C HIS A 198 48.01 -19.68 -24.44
N ILE A 199 48.49 -19.15 -23.32
CA ILE A 199 49.16 -17.86 -23.29
C ILE A 199 50.68 -18.11 -23.43
N SER A 200 51.15 -18.11 -24.62
CA SER A 200 52.60 -18.19 -24.93
C SER A 200 53.09 -16.88 -25.53
#